data_f2aabf32d11a68a583e72b80a5c417e2
#
_entry.id   f2aabf32d11a68a583e72b80a5c417e2
#
_cell.length_a   1.000
_cell.length_b   1.000
_cell.length_c   1.000
_cell.angle_alpha   90.00
_cell.angle_beta   90.00
_cell.angle_gamma   90.00
#
_symmetry.space_group_name_H-M   'P 1'
#
loop_
_entity.id
_entity.type
_entity.pdbx_description
1 polymer ?
#
loop_
_entity_poly.entity_id
_entity_poly.type
_entity_poly.pdbx_seq_one_letter_code
_entity_poly.pdbx_strand_id
1 'polypeptide(L)'
;YVLLDPNKCILCGKCVRTCESLLGVSALGFINRGYDMVVRPSMEKPLQETTCISCGNCIESCPTGAVSYNVPWERLWRRSEIARLESVCNYCGTGCTVVFNKDDEKFWNITAKEESPYVKGELCVRGRFGHRHILTQNRLVEPKVLEGTVQKTTNLEYAIEAAAKGLQDVYKKHGGSALAFLVSPKATNEEVFMVQKIAREVFNSNNVASLYDITLGDDSAMLFNAFGVTASTVTRQQVEGADVIVLLNSNVTEENPVLSFTLKRAVRKGAALISVSAMEVEMNNFASLW
;
A
#
# COMPACT_ATOMS: atom_id res chain seq x y z
N TYR A 1 9.45 -12.40 5.73
CA TYR A 1 8.33 -12.50 4.78
C TYR A 1 8.64 -13.42 3.60
N VAL A 2 9.89 -13.47 3.13
CA VAL A 2 10.32 -14.26 1.97
C VAL A 2 11.23 -15.39 2.43
N LEU A 3 10.96 -16.62 1.98
CA LEU A 3 11.72 -17.83 2.24
C LEU A 3 12.36 -18.31 0.94
N LEU A 4 13.62 -18.72 1.02
CA LEU A 4 14.38 -19.29 -0.10
C LEU A 4 14.69 -20.76 0.18
N ASP A 5 14.23 -21.67 -0.68
CA ASP A 5 14.53 -23.10 -0.63
C ASP A 5 15.30 -23.51 -1.90
N PRO A 6 16.64 -23.59 -1.82
CA PRO A 6 17.44 -23.94 -2.98
C PRO A 6 17.13 -25.33 -3.58
N ASN A 7 16.62 -26.28 -2.77
CA ASN A 7 16.31 -27.63 -3.24
C ASN A 7 15.14 -27.69 -4.24
N LYS A 8 14.28 -26.64 -4.26
CA LYS A 8 13.19 -26.50 -5.22
C LYS A 8 13.57 -25.63 -6.42
N CYS A 9 14.77 -25.04 -6.42
CA CYS A 9 15.18 -24.07 -7.42
C CYS A 9 15.64 -24.75 -8.71
N ILE A 10 15.03 -24.37 -9.84
CA ILE A 10 15.43 -24.82 -11.18
C ILE A 10 16.34 -23.82 -11.90
N LEU A 11 16.88 -22.84 -11.21
CA LEU A 11 17.81 -21.81 -11.72
C LEU A 11 17.26 -21.00 -12.91
N CYS A 12 15.95 -20.86 -13.03
CA CYS A 12 15.33 -20.13 -14.16
C CYS A 12 15.60 -18.62 -14.16
N GLY A 13 16.09 -18.07 -13.07
CA GLY A 13 16.44 -16.64 -12.92
C GLY A 13 15.29 -15.65 -12.94
N LYS A 14 14.02 -16.07 -12.95
CA LYS A 14 12.87 -15.15 -12.95
C LYS A 14 12.89 -14.23 -11.74
N CYS A 15 13.11 -14.74 -10.53
CA CYS A 15 13.18 -13.95 -9.31
C CYS A 15 14.33 -12.93 -9.32
N VAL A 16 15.49 -13.29 -9.88
CA VAL A 16 16.63 -12.39 -10.04
C VAL A 16 16.26 -11.25 -11.00
N ARG A 17 15.77 -11.56 -12.19
CA ARG A 17 15.33 -10.53 -13.16
C ARG A 17 14.19 -9.66 -12.64
N THR A 18 13.24 -10.23 -11.91
CA THR A 18 12.20 -9.44 -11.27
C THR A 18 12.81 -8.45 -10.29
N CYS A 19 13.69 -8.91 -9.40
CA CYS A 19 14.31 -8.07 -8.37
C CYS A 19 15.19 -6.97 -8.98
N GLU A 20 16.00 -7.32 -9.98
CA GLU A 20 16.94 -6.41 -10.61
C GLU A 20 16.27 -5.57 -11.69
N SER A 21 15.75 -6.22 -12.75
CA SER A 21 15.36 -5.53 -13.98
C SER A 21 14.02 -4.80 -13.86
N LEU A 22 13.05 -5.39 -13.14
CA LEU A 22 11.72 -4.77 -13.00
C LEU A 22 11.66 -3.79 -11.83
N LEU A 23 12.28 -4.12 -10.69
CA LEU A 23 12.12 -3.35 -9.45
C LEU A 23 13.32 -2.44 -9.13
N GLY A 24 14.49 -2.73 -9.68
CA GLY A 24 15.70 -1.97 -9.36
C GLY A 24 16.22 -2.16 -7.94
N VAL A 25 15.97 -3.31 -7.33
CA VAL A 25 16.35 -3.61 -5.94
C VAL A 25 17.63 -4.43 -5.86
N SER A 26 17.82 -5.40 -6.80
CA SER A 26 19.02 -6.22 -6.95
C SER A 26 19.47 -6.99 -5.69
N ALA A 27 18.50 -7.43 -4.86
CA ALA A 27 18.79 -8.18 -3.64
C ALA A 27 19.11 -9.66 -3.89
N LEU A 28 18.71 -10.22 -5.03
CA LEU A 28 18.92 -11.61 -5.41
C LEU A 28 19.84 -11.69 -6.62
N GLY A 29 20.76 -12.65 -6.61
CA GLY A 29 21.67 -12.93 -7.72
C GLY A 29 21.98 -14.42 -7.83
N PHE A 30 22.67 -14.79 -8.91
CA PHE A 30 23.32 -16.10 -9.00
C PHE A 30 24.66 -16.02 -8.27
N ILE A 31 24.88 -16.91 -7.35
CA ILE A 31 26.18 -17.07 -6.68
C ILE A 31 26.77 -18.44 -7.06
N ASN A 32 28.09 -18.56 -6.92
CA ASN A 32 28.89 -19.69 -7.37
C ASN A 32 28.80 -19.92 -8.89
N ARG A 33 29.42 -20.98 -9.37
CA ARG A 33 29.49 -21.33 -10.80
C ARG A 33 29.31 -22.83 -11.00
N GLY A 34 28.89 -23.22 -12.21
CA GLY A 34 28.74 -24.61 -12.57
C GLY A 34 27.70 -25.32 -11.71
N TYR A 35 28.05 -26.48 -11.21
CA TYR A 35 27.14 -27.35 -10.44
C TYR A 35 26.69 -26.72 -9.10
N ASP A 36 27.52 -25.91 -8.49
CA ASP A 36 27.25 -25.28 -7.19
C ASP A 36 26.47 -23.94 -7.32
N MET A 37 26.04 -23.59 -8.54
CA MET A 37 25.30 -22.35 -8.75
C MET A 37 23.95 -22.37 -8.00
N VAL A 38 23.67 -21.31 -7.26
CA VAL A 38 22.42 -21.13 -6.54
C VAL A 38 21.93 -19.67 -6.63
N VAL A 39 20.63 -19.48 -6.45
CA VAL A 39 20.04 -18.14 -6.30
C VAL A 39 20.00 -17.76 -4.82
N ARG A 40 20.74 -16.74 -4.44
CA ARG A 40 20.80 -16.21 -3.09
C ARG A 40 21.10 -14.70 -3.08
N PRO A 41 20.98 -14.04 -1.95
CA PRO A 41 21.55 -12.70 -1.75
C PRO A 41 23.08 -12.72 -1.88
N SER A 42 23.65 -11.57 -2.20
CA SER A 42 25.11 -11.39 -2.27
C SER A 42 25.78 -11.77 -0.95
N MET A 43 26.93 -12.45 -1.02
CA MET A 43 27.71 -12.95 0.11
C MET A 43 26.91 -13.89 1.05
N GLU A 44 25.84 -14.50 0.57
CA GLU A 44 24.95 -15.40 1.35
C GLU A 44 24.33 -14.74 2.59
N LYS A 45 24.28 -13.41 2.65
CA LYS A 45 23.70 -12.69 3.77
C LYS A 45 22.20 -12.97 3.90
N PRO A 46 21.63 -12.90 5.11
CA PRO A 46 20.19 -12.89 5.30
C PRO A 46 19.55 -11.76 4.48
N LEU A 47 18.35 -11.98 3.91
CA LEU A 47 17.66 -10.97 3.07
C LEU A 47 17.49 -9.61 3.76
N GLN A 48 17.28 -9.60 5.07
CA GLN A 48 17.14 -8.38 5.88
C GLN A 48 18.45 -7.56 6.03
N GLU A 49 19.59 -8.14 5.72
CA GLU A 49 20.90 -7.48 5.74
C GLU A 49 21.35 -7.04 4.33
N THR A 50 20.45 -7.09 3.38
CA THR A 50 20.68 -6.72 1.98
C THR A 50 19.76 -5.56 1.58
N THR A 51 19.81 -5.18 0.31
CA THR A 51 18.90 -4.19 -0.28
C THR A 51 17.45 -4.68 -0.38
N CYS A 52 17.10 -5.87 0.13
CA CYS A 52 15.77 -6.44 0.03
C CYS A 52 14.72 -5.62 0.80
N ILE A 53 13.76 -5.09 0.09
CA ILE A 53 12.62 -4.33 0.64
C ILE A 53 11.42 -5.22 1.02
N SER A 54 11.59 -6.53 1.05
CA SER A 54 10.55 -7.52 1.41
C SER A 54 9.26 -7.40 0.58
N CYS A 55 9.30 -6.92 -0.65
CA CYS A 55 8.10 -6.71 -1.48
C CYS A 55 7.40 -7.99 -1.92
N GLY A 56 8.11 -9.14 -1.95
CA GLY A 56 7.57 -10.45 -2.31
C GLY A 56 7.26 -10.66 -3.80
N ASN A 57 7.64 -9.75 -4.71
CA ASN A 57 7.39 -9.94 -6.15
C ASN A 57 8.19 -11.13 -6.73
N CYS A 58 9.32 -11.47 -6.13
CA CYS A 58 10.07 -12.68 -6.45
C CYS A 58 9.31 -13.98 -6.14
N ILE A 59 8.39 -13.96 -5.17
CA ILE A 59 7.52 -15.11 -4.84
C ILE A 59 6.56 -15.39 -5.99
N GLU A 60 5.88 -14.35 -6.49
CA GLU A 60 4.92 -14.46 -7.59
C GLU A 60 5.58 -14.91 -8.90
N SER A 61 6.86 -14.56 -9.09
CA SER A 61 7.61 -14.94 -10.29
C SER A 61 8.19 -16.36 -10.24
N CYS A 62 8.21 -17.01 -9.08
CA CYS A 62 8.82 -18.32 -8.90
C CYS A 62 7.90 -19.46 -9.35
N PRO A 63 8.25 -20.24 -10.41
CA PRO A 63 7.37 -21.29 -10.92
C PRO A 63 7.35 -22.55 -10.05
N THR A 64 8.35 -22.75 -9.18
CA THR A 64 8.52 -23.98 -8.39
C THR A 64 8.27 -23.80 -6.89
N GLY A 65 7.99 -22.56 -6.42
CA GLY A 65 7.87 -22.26 -5.01
C GLY A 65 9.20 -22.32 -4.24
N ALA A 66 10.34 -22.29 -4.95
CA ALA A 66 11.65 -22.15 -4.32
C ALA A 66 11.80 -20.81 -3.59
N VAL A 67 11.08 -19.79 -4.06
CA VAL A 67 10.84 -18.54 -3.32
C VAL A 67 9.39 -18.54 -2.90
N SER A 68 9.14 -18.49 -1.62
CA SER A 68 7.79 -18.64 -1.05
C SER A 68 7.53 -17.68 0.11
N TYR A 69 6.29 -17.60 0.53
CA TYR A 69 5.89 -16.86 1.74
C TYR A 69 6.42 -17.58 2.98
N ASN A 70 7.02 -16.83 3.89
CA ASN A 70 7.38 -17.32 5.22
C ASN A 70 6.15 -17.26 6.13
N VAL A 71 5.22 -18.16 5.90
CA VAL A 71 4.01 -18.35 6.69
C VAL A 71 3.82 -19.86 6.93
N PRO A 72 3.34 -20.27 8.11
CA PRO A 72 3.06 -21.68 8.36
C PRO A 72 1.92 -22.12 7.43
N TRP A 73 2.21 -23.11 6.59
CA TRP A 73 1.24 -23.76 5.73
C TRP A 73 0.66 -24.96 6.46
N GLU A 74 -0.53 -24.83 6.96
CA GLU A 74 -1.21 -25.91 7.67
C GLU A 74 -1.92 -26.88 6.72
N ARG A 75 -2.19 -26.45 5.47
CA ARG A 75 -2.95 -27.22 4.51
C ARG A 75 -2.52 -26.91 3.07
N LEU A 76 -2.39 -27.96 2.24
CA LEU A 76 -2.29 -27.80 0.79
C LEU A 76 -3.70 -27.63 0.22
N TRP A 77 -3.92 -26.62 -0.62
CA TRP A 77 -5.19 -26.40 -1.29
C TRP A 77 -5.02 -26.42 -2.81
N ARG A 78 -6.11 -26.66 -3.51
CA ARG A 78 -6.17 -26.53 -4.95
C ARG A 78 -6.54 -25.07 -5.30
N ARG A 79 -5.97 -24.54 -6.38
CA ARG A 79 -6.26 -23.16 -6.83
C ARG A 79 -7.76 -22.94 -7.10
N SER A 80 -8.50 -23.99 -7.47
CA SER A 80 -9.95 -23.96 -7.70
C SER A 80 -10.79 -23.79 -6.43
N GLU A 81 -10.20 -24.03 -5.26
CA GLU A 81 -10.88 -23.92 -3.96
C GLU A 81 -10.69 -22.56 -3.30
N ILE A 82 -9.94 -21.65 -3.94
CA ILE A 82 -9.62 -20.34 -3.41
C ILE A 82 -10.50 -19.28 -4.07
N ALA A 83 -11.27 -18.57 -3.27
CA ALA A 83 -11.95 -17.36 -3.71
C ALA A 83 -10.95 -16.21 -3.86
N ARG A 84 -11.06 -15.47 -4.97
CA ARG A 84 -10.21 -14.33 -5.29
C ARG A 84 -11.05 -13.07 -5.29
N LEU A 85 -10.79 -12.19 -4.32
CA LEU A 85 -11.53 -10.94 -4.14
C LEU A 85 -10.62 -9.77 -4.52
N GLU A 86 -11.00 -9.05 -5.55
CA GLU A 86 -10.27 -7.86 -5.97
C GLU A 86 -10.63 -6.66 -5.09
N SER A 87 -9.64 -5.86 -4.77
CA SER A 87 -9.79 -4.61 -4.03
C SER A 87 -8.65 -3.65 -4.35
N VAL A 88 -8.69 -2.48 -3.76
CA VAL A 88 -7.65 -1.45 -3.88
C VAL A 88 -6.89 -1.35 -2.58
N CYS A 89 -5.55 -1.29 -2.68
CA CYS A 89 -4.69 -1.05 -1.54
C CYS A 89 -4.84 0.40 -1.04
N ASN A 90 -5.12 0.57 0.25
CA ASN A 90 -5.37 1.87 0.87
C ASN A 90 -4.17 2.42 1.66
N TYR A 91 -2.95 1.89 1.45
CA TYR A 91 -1.77 2.34 2.18
C TYR A 91 -1.14 3.63 1.66
N CYS A 92 -1.23 3.89 0.35
CA CYS A 92 -0.72 5.12 -0.26
C CYS A 92 -1.50 5.46 -1.54
N GLY A 93 -1.26 6.65 -2.08
CA GLY A 93 -1.96 7.18 -3.26
C GLY A 93 -1.70 6.43 -4.58
N THR A 94 -0.82 5.42 -4.62
CA THR A 94 -0.58 4.63 -5.82
C THR A 94 -1.82 3.80 -6.23
N GLY A 95 -2.70 3.43 -5.27
CA GLY A 95 -3.95 2.74 -5.57
C GLY A 95 -3.77 1.36 -6.22
N CYS A 96 -2.80 0.57 -5.75
CA CYS A 96 -2.51 -0.74 -6.32
C CYS A 96 -3.70 -1.68 -6.22
N THR A 97 -4.05 -2.35 -7.33
CA THR A 97 -5.06 -3.41 -7.31
C THR A 97 -4.49 -4.66 -6.64
N VAL A 98 -5.12 -5.08 -5.57
CA VAL A 98 -4.78 -6.26 -4.78
C VAL A 98 -5.84 -7.33 -4.93
N VAL A 99 -5.42 -8.59 -4.85
CA VAL A 99 -6.31 -9.76 -4.86
C VAL A 99 -6.15 -10.49 -3.54
N PHE A 100 -7.21 -10.50 -2.75
CA PHE A 100 -7.29 -11.27 -1.52
C PHE A 100 -7.65 -12.70 -1.85
N ASN A 101 -6.76 -13.63 -1.52
CA ASN A 101 -6.95 -15.06 -1.72
C ASN A 101 -7.42 -15.67 -0.40
N LYS A 102 -8.62 -16.23 -0.39
CA LYS A 102 -9.24 -16.86 0.79
C LYS A 102 -10.01 -18.12 0.41
N ASP A 103 -10.17 -19.02 1.35
CA ASP A 103 -11.24 -20.03 1.33
C ASP A 103 -12.34 -19.62 2.31
N ASP A 104 -13.27 -20.53 2.59
CA ASP A 104 -14.38 -20.25 3.50
C ASP A 104 -13.95 -20.01 4.95
N GLU A 105 -12.82 -20.56 5.34
CA GLU A 105 -12.34 -20.55 6.73
C GLU A 105 -11.20 -19.56 6.96
N LYS A 106 -10.30 -19.39 5.98
CA LYS A 106 -9.03 -18.67 6.16
C LYS A 106 -8.72 -17.71 5.02
N PHE A 107 -8.10 -16.61 5.40
CA PHE A 107 -7.39 -15.73 4.50
C PHE A 107 -5.94 -16.22 4.34
N TRP A 108 -5.50 -16.37 3.10
CA TRP A 108 -4.19 -16.97 2.80
C TRP A 108 -3.11 -15.92 2.54
N ASN A 109 -3.28 -15.17 1.49
CA ASN A 109 -2.31 -14.15 1.08
C ASN A 109 -2.94 -13.09 0.20
N ILE A 110 -2.14 -12.09 -0.13
CA ILE A 110 -2.50 -11.05 -1.10
C ILE A 110 -1.53 -11.14 -2.27
N THR A 111 -2.09 -11.20 -3.45
CA THR A 111 -1.34 -11.15 -4.72
C THR A 111 -1.67 -9.87 -5.47
N ALA A 112 -0.82 -9.48 -6.41
CA ALA A 112 -1.13 -8.40 -7.34
C ALA A 112 -2.06 -8.91 -8.43
N LYS A 113 -2.89 -8.03 -9.00
CA LYS A 113 -3.60 -8.30 -10.23
C LYS A 113 -2.63 -8.09 -11.41
N GLU A 114 -2.33 -9.17 -12.15
CA GLU A 114 -1.35 -9.15 -13.25
C GLU A 114 -1.75 -8.19 -14.38
N GLU A 115 -3.03 -8.17 -14.74
CA GLU A 115 -3.59 -7.35 -15.83
C GLU A 115 -4.06 -5.96 -15.39
N SER A 116 -3.63 -5.49 -14.21
CA SER A 116 -3.99 -4.16 -13.76
C SER A 116 -3.26 -3.10 -14.58
N PRO A 117 -3.95 -2.12 -15.16
CA PRO A 117 -3.33 -1.00 -15.85
C PRO A 117 -2.47 -0.13 -14.91
N TYR A 118 -2.72 -0.24 -13.61
CA TYR A 118 -2.06 0.60 -12.61
C TYR A 118 -0.78 0.00 -12.03
N VAL A 119 -0.66 -1.33 -11.90
CA VAL A 119 0.41 -1.95 -11.11
C VAL A 119 1.18 -3.07 -11.81
N LYS A 120 0.79 -3.51 -13.01
CA LYS A 120 1.49 -4.54 -13.80
C LYS A 120 1.96 -5.76 -12.97
N GLY A 121 1.15 -6.22 -12.01
CA GLY A 121 1.51 -7.34 -11.15
C GLY A 121 2.46 -7.02 -9.99
N GLU A 122 2.77 -5.76 -9.72
CA GLU A 122 3.73 -5.33 -8.70
C GLU A 122 3.02 -4.92 -7.40
N LEU A 123 3.58 -5.30 -6.25
CA LEU A 123 3.18 -4.80 -4.93
C LEU A 123 4.43 -4.46 -4.10
N CYS A 124 4.24 -3.56 -3.15
CA CYS A 124 5.22 -3.34 -2.08
C CYS A 124 4.92 -4.23 -0.86
N VAL A 125 5.81 -4.19 0.13
CA VAL A 125 5.64 -4.94 1.39
C VAL A 125 4.31 -4.61 2.09
N ARG A 126 3.89 -3.35 2.10
CA ARG A 126 2.62 -2.92 2.73
C ARG A 126 1.42 -3.54 2.03
N GLY A 127 1.36 -3.45 0.69
CA GLY A 127 0.27 -4.01 -0.11
C GLY A 127 0.18 -5.52 -0.02
N ARG A 128 1.32 -6.23 0.08
CA ARG A 128 1.36 -7.70 0.13
C ARG A 128 1.17 -8.27 1.53
N PHE A 129 1.76 -7.65 2.55
CA PHE A 129 1.82 -8.21 3.90
C PHE A 129 1.15 -7.34 4.97
N GLY A 130 0.86 -6.08 4.67
CA GLY A 130 0.36 -5.11 5.65
C GLY A 130 -1.08 -5.34 6.10
N HIS A 131 -1.89 -6.08 5.35
CA HIS A 131 -3.31 -6.30 5.66
C HIS A 131 -3.57 -7.38 6.71
N ARG A 132 -2.55 -7.89 7.39
CA ARG A 132 -2.70 -8.89 8.47
C ARG A 132 -3.57 -8.43 9.64
N HIS A 133 -3.73 -7.12 9.83
CA HIS A 133 -4.62 -6.55 10.84
C HIS A 133 -6.09 -6.98 10.65
N ILE A 134 -6.49 -7.41 9.45
CA ILE A 134 -7.83 -7.96 9.19
C ILE A 134 -8.09 -9.22 10.01
N LEU A 135 -7.02 -9.98 10.32
CA LEU A 135 -7.07 -11.26 11.03
C LEU A 135 -6.81 -11.14 12.54
N THR A 136 -6.63 -9.94 13.07
CA THR A 136 -6.35 -9.78 14.50
C THR A 136 -7.58 -10.10 15.33
N GLN A 137 -7.39 -10.82 16.44
CA GLN A 137 -8.47 -11.14 17.40
C GLN A 137 -9.10 -9.89 18.04
N ASN A 138 -8.37 -8.79 18.06
CA ASN A 138 -8.84 -7.51 18.63
C ASN A 138 -9.67 -6.68 17.64
N ARG A 139 -10.00 -7.21 16.45
CA ARG A 139 -10.86 -6.50 15.51
C ARG A 139 -12.27 -6.39 16.09
N LEU A 140 -12.80 -5.16 16.11
CA LEU A 140 -14.19 -4.92 16.49
C LEU A 140 -15.10 -5.41 15.34
N VAL A 141 -15.80 -6.50 15.58
CA VAL A 141 -16.76 -7.10 14.63
C VAL A 141 -18.21 -6.78 15.00
N GLU A 142 -18.43 -6.30 16.22
CA GLU A 142 -19.74 -5.91 16.74
C GLU A 142 -19.67 -4.49 17.30
N PRO A 143 -20.72 -3.67 17.09
CA PRO A 143 -20.79 -2.34 17.68
C PRO A 143 -20.82 -2.39 19.21
N LYS A 144 -20.24 -1.37 19.85
CA LYS A 144 -20.27 -1.18 21.29
C LYS A 144 -20.75 0.22 21.63
N VAL A 145 -21.62 0.32 22.62
CA VAL A 145 -22.11 1.59 23.16
C VAL A 145 -21.71 1.70 24.63
N LEU A 146 -21.30 2.90 25.04
CA LEU A 146 -20.95 3.19 26.42
C LEU A 146 -22.23 3.51 27.23
N GLU A 147 -22.54 2.68 28.20
CA GLU A 147 -23.62 2.92 29.19
C GLU A 147 -22.99 3.16 30.56
N GLY A 148 -23.01 4.41 31.00
CA GLY A 148 -22.26 4.82 32.16
C GLY A 148 -20.76 4.68 31.94
N THR A 149 -20.08 3.77 32.64
CA THR A 149 -18.63 3.48 32.52
C THR A 149 -18.35 2.16 31.80
N VAL A 150 -19.40 1.41 31.41
CA VAL A 150 -19.26 0.07 30.85
C VAL A 150 -19.57 0.07 29.34
N GLN A 151 -18.66 -0.51 28.54
CA GLN A 151 -18.92 -0.77 27.14
C GLN A 151 -19.76 -2.04 27.00
N LYS A 152 -20.92 -1.93 26.35
CA LYS A 152 -21.80 -3.06 26.04
C LYS A 152 -21.85 -3.30 24.53
N THR A 153 -21.75 -4.55 24.14
CA THR A 153 -22.02 -4.98 22.76
C THR A 153 -23.49 -4.80 22.43
N THR A 154 -23.78 -4.30 21.24
CA THR A 154 -25.14 -4.02 20.78
C THR A 154 -25.29 -4.32 19.28
N ASN A 155 -26.49 -4.16 18.74
CA ASN A 155 -26.71 -4.21 17.29
C ASN A 155 -26.35 -2.88 16.62
N LEU A 156 -26.19 -2.91 15.30
CA LEU A 156 -25.77 -1.75 14.52
C LEU A 156 -26.81 -0.62 14.56
N GLU A 157 -28.10 -0.96 14.53
CA GLU A 157 -29.21 0.00 14.51
C GLU A 157 -29.19 0.86 15.78
N TYR A 158 -29.14 0.23 16.95
CA TYR A 158 -29.07 0.93 18.23
C TYR A 158 -27.78 1.78 18.36
N ALA A 159 -26.65 1.28 17.85
CA ALA A 159 -25.41 2.04 17.90
C ALA A 159 -25.49 3.32 17.03
N ILE A 160 -26.11 3.23 15.84
CA ILE A 160 -26.34 4.38 14.95
C ILE A 160 -27.30 5.38 15.62
N GLU A 161 -28.40 4.91 16.22
CA GLU A 161 -29.36 5.78 16.93
C GLU A 161 -28.69 6.51 18.09
N ALA A 162 -27.89 5.80 18.89
CA ALA A 162 -27.17 6.40 20.03
C ALA A 162 -26.17 7.47 19.56
N ALA A 163 -25.41 7.21 18.48
CA ALA A 163 -24.50 8.17 17.89
C ALA A 163 -25.23 9.39 17.31
N ALA A 164 -26.31 9.16 16.56
CA ALA A 164 -27.12 10.24 15.98
C ALA A 164 -27.73 11.14 17.04
N LYS A 165 -28.27 10.54 18.11
CA LYS A 165 -28.81 11.28 19.25
C LYS A 165 -27.75 12.14 19.93
N GLY A 166 -26.58 11.58 20.21
CA GLY A 166 -25.47 12.31 20.82
C GLY A 166 -25.03 13.53 19.98
N LEU A 167 -24.90 13.35 18.66
CA LEU A 167 -24.57 14.44 17.74
C LEU A 167 -25.69 15.51 17.70
N GLN A 168 -26.95 15.10 17.64
CA GLN A 168 -28.09 16.01 17.65
C GLN A 168 -28.19 16.81 18.96
N ASP A 169 -27.91 16.20 20.09
CA ASP A 169 -27.96 16.88 21.39
C ASP A 169 -26.88 17.97 21.49
N VAL A 170 -25.66 17.69 20.99
CA VAL A 170 -24.58 18.70 20.89
C VAL A 170 -24.97 19.81 19.92
N TYR A 171 -25.50 19.45 18.76
CA TYR A 171 -25.93 20.42 17.74
C TYR A 171 -27.02 21.36 18.25
N LYS A 172 -28.05 20.82 18.90
CA LYS A 172 -29.16 21.63 19.48
C LYS A 172 -28.66 22.57 20.55
N LYS A 173 -27.67 22.16 21.33
CA LYS A 173 -27.17 22.94 22.47
C LYS A 173 -26.14 23.99 22.09
N HIS A 174 -25.27 23.68 21.11
CA HIS A 174 -24.08 24.46 20.82
C HIS A 174 -23.94 24.89 19.36
N GLY A 175 -24.81 24.38 18.47
CA GLY A 175 -24.74 24.62 17.02
C GLY A 175 -23.69 23.77 16.28
N GLY A 176 -23.64 23.92 14.96
CA GLY A 176 -22.76 23.12 14.09
C GLY A 176 -21.28 23.38 14.27
N SER A 177 -20.90 24.59 14.70
CA SER A 177 -19.48 24.94 14.94
C SER A 177 -18.83 24.15 16.09
N ALA A 178 -19.66 23.55 16.97
CA ALA A 178 -19.18 22.70 18.06
C ALA A 178 -18.89 21.24 17.61
N LEU A 179 -19.23 20.89 16.38
CA LEU A 179 -19.00 19.57 15.81
C LEU A 179 -17.83 19.62 14.82
N ALA A 180 -16.93 18.67 14.95
CA ALA A 180 -15.83 18.43 13.99
C ALA A 180 -15.87 16.99 13.50
N PHE A 181 -15.62 16.82 12.19
CA PHE A 181 -15.63 15.51 11.52
C PHE A 181 -14.23 15.22 10.97
N LEU A 182 -13.58 14.22 11.55
CA LEU A 182 -12.25 13.79 11.14
C LEU A 182 -12.34 12.51 10.34
N VAL A 183 -11.82 12.51 9.13
CA VAL A 183 -11.86 11.38 8.22
C VAL A 183 -10.47 10.78 8.05
N SER A 184 -10.38 9.46 8.03
CA SER A 184 -9.13 8.78 7.73
C SER A 184 -8.74 8.98 6.25
N PRO A 185 -7.44 9.22 5.94
CA PRO A 185 -6.97 9.23 4.55
C PRO A 185 -7.07 7.86 3.87
N LYS A 186 -7.40 6.80 4.62
CA LYS A 186 -7.64 5.44 4.11
C LYS A 186 -9.10 5.16 3.82
N ALA A 187 -10.00 6.10 4.12
CA ALA A 187 -11.41 5.99 3.78
C ALA A 187 -11.62 6.06 2.26
N THR A 188 -12.69 5.44 1.77
CA THR A 188 -13.06 5.54 0.37
C THR A 188 -13.60 6.94 0.03
N ASN A 189 -13.62 7.30 -1.25
CA ASN A 189 -14.19 8.57 -1.69
C ASN A 189 -15.68 8.69 -1.31
N GLU A 190 -16.41 7.57 -1.35
CA GLU A 190 -17.82 7.49 -0.95
C GLU A 190 -18.00 7.79 0.54
N GLU A 191 -17.16 7.22 1.39
CA GLU A 191 -17.17 7.48 2.84
C GLU A 191 -16.86 8.94 3.14
N VAL A 192 -15.82 9.51 2.52
CA VAL A 192 -15.45 10.92 2.68
C VAL A 192 -16.58 11.84 2.22
N PHE A 193 -17.20 11.54 1.06
CA PHE A 193 -18.34 12.30 0.55
C PHE A 193 -19.53 12.28 1.52
N MET A 194 -19.87 11.10 2.05
CA MET A 194 -20.98 10.96 3.00
C MET A 194 -20.73 11.70 4.30
N VAL A 195 -19.51 11.68 4.82
CA VAL A 195 -19.15 12.44 6.03
C VAL A 195 -19.29 13.95 5.77
N GLN A 196 -18.78 14.46 4.63
CA GLN A 196 -18.95 15.87 4.26
C GLN A 196 -20.43 16.25 4.12
N LYS A 197 -21.22 15.39 3.51
CA LYS A 197 -22.66 15.63 3.33
C LYS A 197 -23.38 15.70 4.67
N ILE A 198 -23.13 14.76 5.57
CA ILE A 198 -23.69 14.77 6.92
C ILE A 198 -23.27 16.04 7.69
N ALA A 199 -21.99 16.38 7.65
CA ALA A 199 -21.49 17.57 8.36
C ALA A 199 -22.16 18.85 7.87
N ARG A 200 -22.24 19.07 6.57
CA ARG A 200 -22.74 20.32 5.98
C ARG A 200 -24.25 20.40 5.91
N GLU A 201 -24.92 19.35 5.44
CA GLU A 201 -26.38 19.38 5.22
C GLU A 201 -27.18 19.13 6.50
N VAL A 202 -26.70 18.23 7.38
CA VAL A 202 -27.44 17.88 8.60
C VAL A 202 -27.06 18.77 9.78
N PHE A 203 -25.77 19.05 9.96
CA PHE A 203 -25.26 19.77 11.12
C PHE A 203 -24.78 21.20 10.83
N ASN A 204 -24.88 21.64 9.58
CA ASN A 204 -24.40 22.98 9.15
C ASN A 204 -22.96 23.28 9.67
N SER A 205 -22.09 22.26 9.62
CA SER A 205 -20.70 22.34 10.06
C SER A 205 -19.74 22.24 8.87
N ASN A 206 -18.79 23.18 8.78
CA ASN A 206 -17.68 23.12 7.83
C ASN A 206 -16.40 22.56 8.47
N ASN A 207 -16.45 22.12 9.72
CA ASN A 207 -15.30 21.55 10.42
C ASN A 207 -15.10 20.10 9.98
N VAL A 208 -14.69 19.91 8.74
CA VAL A 208 -14.37 18.60 8.15
C VAL A 208 -12.89 18.63 7.75
N ALA A 209 -12.13 17.69 8.26
CA ALA A 209 -10.70 17.57 7.96
C ALA A 209 -10.29 16.12 7.81
N SER A 210 -9.26 15.86 6.99
CA SER A 210 -8.54 14.61 7.02
C SER A 210 -7.49 14.64 8.13
N LEU A 211 -7.22 13.51 8.75
CA LEU A 211 -6.09 13.39 9.68
C LEU A 211 -4.74 13.69 9.01
N TYR A 212 -4.67 13.58 7.69
CA TYR A 212 -3.51 13.95 6.90
C TYR A 212 -3.33 15.48 6.82
N ASP A 213 -4.41 16.23 6.63
CA ASP A 213 -4.39 17.70 6.53
C ASP A 213 -3.94 18.36 7.83
N ILE A 214 -4.28 17.75 8.98
CA ILE A 214 -3.86 18.25 10.30
C ILE A 214 -2.33 18.22 10.45
N THR A 215 -1.66 17.27 9.78
CA THR A 215 -0.19 17.11 9.90
C THR A 215 0.59 17.89 8.85
N LEU A 216 0.02 18.18 7.67
CA LEU A 216 0.70 18.81 6.55
C LEU A 216 0.30 20.26 6.28
N GLY A 217 -0.74 20.76 6.95
CA GLY A 217 -1.25 22.12 6.72
C GLY A 217 -2.07 22.26 5.43
N ASP A 218 -2.11 23.46 4.86
CA ASP A 218 -3.03 23.84 3.78
C ASP A 218 -2.46 23.60 2.36
N ASP A 219 -1.59 22.61 2.21
CA ASP A 219 -0.88 22.30 0.96
C ASP A 219 -1.84 21.97 -0.19
N SER A 220 -2.98 21.34 0.12
CA SER A 220 -4.01 20.99 -0.87
C SER A 220 -4.63 22.25 -1.50
N ALA A 221 -4.90 23.29 -0.72
CA ALA A 221 -5.41 24.56 -1.23
C ALA A 221 -4.37 25.29 -2.09
N MET A 222 -3.10 25.24 -1.69
CA MET A 222 -1.99 25.81 -2.47
C MET A 222 -1.84 25.11 -3.81
N LEU A 223 -1.89 23.77 -3.85
CA LEU A 223 -1.84 22.98 -5.09
C LEU A 223 -3.03 23.30 -6.00
N PHE A 224 -4.23 23.37 -5.44
CA PHE A 224 -5.42 23.73 -6.20
C PHE A 224 -5.33 25.14 -6.79
N ASN A 225 -4.86 26.09 -6.03
CA ASN A 225 -4.69 27.48 -6.49
C ASN A 225 -3.61 27.60 -7.57
N ALA A 226 -2.54 26.80 -7.48
CA ALA A 226 -1.44 26.84 -8.44
C ALA A 226 -1.73 26.07 -9.74
N PHE A 227 -2.37 24.89 -9.63
CA PHE A 227 -2.51 23.94 -10.74
C PHE A 227 -3.96 23.62 -11.09
N GLY A 228 -4.94 24.08 -10.32
CA GLY A 228 -6.36 23.77 -10.51
C GLY A 228 -6.77 22.34 -10.12
N VAL A 229 -5.85 21.56 -9.57
CA VAL A 229 -6.07 20.15 -9.18
C VAL A 229 -5.29 19.81 -7.91
N THR A 230 -5.81 18.84 -7.16
CA THR A 230 -5.19 18.29 -5.93
C THR A 230 -4.77 16.83 -6.07
N ALA A 231 -4.79 16.30 -7.29
CA ALA A 231 -4.44 14.92 -7.58
C ALA A 231 -3.47 14.83 -8.75
N SER A 232 -2.85 13.66 -8.95
CA SER A 232 -1.97 13.42 -10.09
C SER A 232 -2.71 13.61 -11.42
N THR A 233 -2.14 14.39 -12.32
CA THR A 233 -2.65 14.63 -13.67
C THR A 233 -2.09 13.65 -14.71
N VAL A 234 -1.13 12.78 -14.32
CA VAL A 234 -0.45 11.84 -15.20
C VAL A 234 -0.58 10.41 -14.70
N THR A 235 -0.56 9.49 -15.64
CA THR A 235 -0.57 8.05 -15.37
C THR A 235 0.85 7.54 -15.12
N ARG A 236 0.98 6.40 -14.42
CA ARG A 236 2.28 5.73 -14.26
C ARG A 236 2.96 5.39 -15.60
N GLN A 237 2.18 5.09 -16.62
CA GLN A 237 2.71 4.80 -17.95
C GLN A 237 3.37 6.04 -18.58
N GLN A 238 2.76 7.21 -18.41
CA GLN A 238 3.35 8.47 -18.85
C GLN A 238 4.63 8.79 -18.08
N VAL A 239 4.64 8.56 -16.76
CA VAL A 239 5.86 8.70 -15.94
C VAL A 239 6.97 7.76 -16.41
N GLU A 240 6.65 6.49 -16.72
CA GLU A 240 7.62 5.53 -17.21
C GLU A 240 8.19 5.88 -18.60
N GLY A 241 7.46 6.67 -19.38
CA GLY A 241 7.85 7.15 -20.71
C GLY A 241 8.42 8.58 -20.73
N ALA A 242 8.63 9.19 -19.58
CA ALA A 242 9.16 10.57 -19.51
C ALA A 242 10.66 10.61 -19.83
N ASP A 243 11.11 11.66 -20.51
CA ASP A 243 12.52 11.90 -20.79
C ASP A 243 13.26 12.51 -19.60
N VAL A 244 12.55 13.34 -18.81
CA VAL A 244 13.08 14.00 -17.61
C VAL A 244 12.09 13.86 -16.48
N ILE A 245 12.58 13.51 -15.30
CA ILE A 245 11.80 13.37 -14.07
C ILE A 245 12.46 14.22 -12.98
N VAL A 246 11.68 15.06 -12.32
CA VAL A 246 12.14 15.85 -11.18
C VAL A 246 11.43 15.38 -9.91
N LEU A 247 12.20 14.97 -8.91
CA LEU A 247 11.72 14.68 -7.57
C LEU A 247 12.00 15.86 -6.65
N LEU A 248 10.94 16.42 -6.07
CA LEU A 248 11.04 17.53 -5.14
C LEU A 248 10.70 17.06 -3.73
N ASN A 249 11.70 17.04 -2.85
CA ASN A 249 11.58 16.69 -1.42
C ASN A 249 10.73 15.45 -1.14
N SER A 250 10.91 14.39 -1.94
CA SER A 250 10.15 13.13 -1.83
C SER A 250 11.07 11.93 -1.65
N ASN A 251 10.78 11.12 -0.63
CA ASN A 251 11.35 9.80 -0.45
C ASN A 251 10.42 8.74 -1.06
N VAL A 252 10.30 8.75 -2.37
CA VAL A 252 9.35 7.91 -3.11
C VAL A 252 9.51 6.42 -2.86
N THR A 253 10.71 5.96 -2.47
CA THR A 253 10.97 4.54 -2.17
C THR A 253 10.26 4.09 -0.89
N GLU A 254 10.04 4.97 0.05
CA GLU A 254 9.28 4.71 1.28
C GLU A 254 7.82 5.13 1.18
N GLU A 255 7.56 6.30 0.61
CA GLU A 255 6.21 6.87 0.50
C GLU A 255 5.34 6.10 -0.48
N ASN A 256 5.87 5.86 -1.69
CA ASN A 256 5.19 5.21 -2.81
C ASN A 256 6.08 4.15 -3.50
N PRO A 257 6.40 3.03 -2.84
CA PRO A 257 7.41 2.09 -3.33
C PRO A 257 7.16 1.55 -4.74
N VAL A 258 5.90 1.33 -5.12
CA VAL A 258 5.56 0.84 -6.47
C VAL A 258 5.79 1.92 -7.53
N LEU A 259 5.62 3.20 -7.19
CA LEU A 259 6.00 4.31 -8.07
C LEU A 259 7.52 4.37 -8.24
N SER A 260 8.30 4.12 -7.18
CA SER A 260 9.76 4.09 -7.28
C SER A 260 10.25 3.04 -8.30
N PHE A 261 9.59 1.89 -8.40
CA PHE A 261 9.92 0.89 -9.43
C PHE A 261 9.71 1.45 -10.84
N THR A 262 8.66 2.23 -11.04
CA THR A 262 8.38 2.90 -12.33
C THR A 262 9.47 3.91 -12.66
N LEU A 263 9.89 4.74 -11.70
CA LEU A 263 10.97 5.72 -11.87
C LEU A 263 12.30 5.04 -12.21
N LYS A 264 12.66 3.99 -11.47
CA LYS A 264 13.88 3.21 -11.74
C LYS A 264 13.88 2.60 -13.14
N ARG A 265 12.72 2.13 -13.63
CA ARG A 265 12.58 1.65 -15.02
C ARG A 265 12.72 2.79 -16.05
N ALA A 266 12.13 3.95 -15.79
CA ALA A 266 12.28 5.12 -16.67
C ALA A 266 13.75 5.53 -16.80
N VAL A 267 14.48 5.64 -15.70
CA VAL A 267 15.92 5.94 -15.69
C VAL A 267 16.72 4.90 -16.47
N ARG A 268 16.42 3.62 -16.31
CA ARG A 268 17.08 2.55 -17.10
C ARG A 268 16.79 2.62 -18.60
N LYS A 269 15.66 3.21 -18.99
CA LYS A 269 15.31 3.47 -20.38
C LYS A 269 15.95 4.75 -20.94
N GLY A 270 16.67 5.50 -20.10
CA GLY A 270 17.40 6.71 -20.50
C GLY A 270 16.81 8.01 -19.98
N ALA A 271 15.76 7.98 -19.16
CA ALA A 271 15.23 9.21 -18.54
C ALA A 271 16.26 9.84 -17.61
N ALA A 272 16.40 11.15 -17.66
CA ALA A 272 17.19 11.92 -16.70
C ALA A 272 16.38 12.12 -15.41
N LEU A 273 16.94 11.72 -14.27
CA LEU A 273 16.34 11.95 -12.95
C LEU A 273 17.09 13.06 -12.24
N ILE A 274 16.36 14.09 -11.84
CA ILE A 274 16.85 15.19 -11.00
C ILE A 274 16.18 15.05 -9.63
N SER A 275 16.98 14.93 -8.57
CA SER A 275 16.48 14.83 -7.20
C SER A 275 16.84 16.10 -6.42
N VAL A 276 15.84 16.76 -5.86
CA VAL A 276 16.02 17.91 -4.97
C VAL A 276 15.47 17.52 -3.61
N SER A 277 16.33 17.30 -2.63
CA SER A 277 15.96 16.81 -1.31
C SER A 277 16.84 17.41 -0.23
N ALA A 278 16.25 17.67 0.94
CA ALA A 278 16.98 18.09 2.14
C ALA A 278 17.79 16.97 2.80
N MET A 279 17.50 15.71 2.46
CA MET A 279 18.18 14.52 2.98
C MET A 279 18.58 13.60 1.82
N GLU A 280 19.61 12.81 2.06
CA GLU A 280 19.98 11.73 1.15
C GLU A 280 18.88 10.67 1.14
N VAL A 281 18.38 10.33 -0.06
CA VAL A 281 17.36 9.31 -0.27
C VAL A 281 17.84 8.28 -1.29
N GLU A 282 17.29 7.06 -1.27
CA GLU A 282 17.73 5.98 -2.15
C GLU A 282 17.70 6.38 -3.64
N MET A 283 16.74 7.20 -4.06
CA MET A 283 16.62 7.64 -5.45
C MET A 283 17.80 8.52 -5.92
N ASN A 284 18.58 9.10 -5.01
CA ASN A 284 19.79 9.84 -5.37
C ASN A 284 20.81 8.97 -6.09
N ASN A 285 20.85 7.66 -5.78
CA ASN A 285 21.73 6.69 -6.47
C ASN A 285 21.35 6.47 -7.95
N PHE A 286 20.16 6.89 -8.36
CA PHE A 286 19.64 6.79 -9.72
C PHE A 286 19.57 8.16 -10.41
N ALA A 287 19.86 9.24 -9.68
CA ALA A 287 19.74 10.60 -10.18
C ALA A 287 20.94 10.99 -11.04
N SER A 288 20.66 11.69 -12.15
CA SER A 288 21.70 12.35 -12.97
C SER A 288 22.24 13.59 -12.29
N LEU A 289 21.42 14.22 -11.45
CA LEU A 289 21.75 15.40 -10.64
C LEU A 289 20.97 15.36 -9.33
N TRP A 290 21.65 15.68 -8.20
CA TRP A 290 21.01 15.85 -6.90
C TRP A 290 21.79 16.82 -6.01
#